data_f66a57a9c76d4d7094f3ffd9ff239386
#
_entry.id   f66a57a9c76d4d7094f3ffd9ff239386
#
_cell.length_a   1.000
_cell.length_b   1.000
_cell.length_c   1.000
_cell.angle_alpha   90.00
_cell.angle_beta   90.00
_cell.angle_gamma   90.00
#
_symmetry.space_group_name_H-M   'P 1'
#
loop_
_entity.id
_entity.type
_entity.pdbx_description
1 polymer ?
#
loop_
_entity_poly.entity_id
_entity_poly.type
_entity_poly.pdbx_seq_one_letter_code
_entity_poly.pdbx_strand_id
1 'polypeptide(L)'
;MNSPSLPREQLLLVDDEEDALLELAELLEGEGFTCHTATSVKLALHHLTRHPDIALVITDLRMPEESGMSLIRRLREHTSRAHLPVIVMSGHADMEDVSDMLRLQVLDLFRKPIYHVRLLETLDNLFPKPKVQGG
;
A
#
# COMPACT_ATOMS: atom_id res chain seq x y z
N MET A 1 -18.87 -6.97 26.98
CA MET A 1 -18.39 -5.65 26.59
C MET A 1 -17.21 -5.77 25.65
N ASN A 2 -17.34 -5.22 24.50
CA ASN A 2 -16.27 -5.30 23.50
C ASN A 2 -15.25 -4.21 23.73
N SER A 3 -14.02 -4.59 24.04
CA SER A 3 -12.92 -3.65 24.00
C SER A 3 -12.75 -3.20 22.55
N PRO A 4 -12.56 -1.90 22.28
CA PRO A 4 -12.22 -1.48 20.93
C PRO A 4 -10.93 -2.17 20.50
N SER A 5 -10.93 -2.70 19.31
CA SER A 5 -9.72 -3.27 18.72
C SER A 5 -8.67 -2.16 18.65
N LEU A 6 -7.45 -2.48 19.01
CA LEU A 6 -6.35 -1.53 18.79
C LEU A 6 -6.25 -1.24 17.30
N PRO A 7 -6.11 0.03 16.90
CA PRO A 7 -5.94 0.34 15.49
C PRO A 7 -4.66 -0.30 14.96
N ARG A 8 -4.75 -0.83 13.75
CA ARG A 8 -3.60 -1.34 13.05
C ARG A 8 -2.89 -0.19 12.33
N GLU A 9 -1.82 -0.50 11.64
CA GLU A 9 -0.99 0.50 10.97
C GLU A 9 -1.78 1.32 9.94
N GLN A 10 -1.22 2.46 9.57
CA GLN A 10 -1.76 3.30 8.51
C GLN A 10 -1.17 2.90 7.17
N LEU A 11 -2.04 2.78 6.17
CA LEU A 11 -1.66 2.40 4.82
C LEU A 11 -2.02 3.52 3.85
N LEU A 12 -1.23 3.67 2.80
CA LEU A 12 -1.54 4.55 1.68
C LEU A 12 -1.85 3.70 0.46
N LEU A 13 -3.04 3.87 -0.10
CA LEU A 13 -3.51 3.14 -1.27
C LEU A 13 -3.56 4.08 -2.45
N VAL A 14 -2.93 3.71 -3.57
CA VAL A 14 -2.82 4.56 -4.74
C VAL A 14 -3.31 3.82 -5.98
N ASP A 15 -4.34 4.34 -6.62
CA ASP A 15 -4.92 3.77 -7.83
C ASP A 15 -5.75 4.85 -8.50
N ASP A 16 -5.62 5.03 -9.82
CA ASP A 16 -6.39 6.03 -10.54
C ASP A 16 -7.86 5.62 -10.73
N GLU A 17 -8.17 4.35 -10.58
CA GLU A 17 -9.55 3.88 -10.59
C GLU A 17 -10.17 4.02 -9.20
N GLU A 18 -11.03 5.02 -9.06
CA GLU A 18 -11.60 5.37 -7.77
C GLU A 18 -12.42 4.23 -7.15
N ASP A 19 -13.20 3.52 -7.96
CA ASP A 19 -14.02 2.41 -7.45
C ASP A 19 -13.16 1.27 -6.90
N ALA A 20 -12.10 0.92 -7.61
CA ALA A 20 -11.17 -0.12 -7.15
C ALA A 20 -10.47 0.31 -5.86
N LEU A 21 -10.13 1.58 -5.78
CA LEU A 21 -9.47 2.16 -4.61
C LEU A 21 -10.37 2.11 -3.37
N LEU A 22 -11.63 2.47 -3.52
CA LEU A 22 -12.60 2.44 -2.43
C LEU A 22 -12.87 1.00 -1.98
N GLU A 23 -12.98 0.08 -2.91
CA GLU A 23 -13.19 -1.34 -2.60
C GLU A 23 -12.03 -1.90 -1.78
N LEU A 24 -10.80 -1.59 -2.19
CA LEU A 24 -9.62 -2.02 -1.46
C LEU A 24 -9.56 -1.38 -0.07
N ALA A 25 -9.88 -0.10 0.03
CA ALA A 25 -9.91 0.60 1.32
C ALA A 25 -10.94 -0.03 2.27
N GLU A 26 -12.14 -0.34 1.78
CA GLU A 26 -13.16 -1.00 2.58
C GLU A 26 -12.67 -2.35 3.12
N LEU A 27 -12.05 -3.14 2.27
CA LEU A 27 -11.51 -4.43 2.67
C LEU A 27 -10.51 -4.28 3.81
N LEU A 28 -9.55 -3.37 3.66
CA LEU A 28 -8.47 -3.21 4.61
C LEU A 28 -8.92 -2.50 5.90
N GLU A 29 -9.82 -1.56 5.79
CA GLU A 29 -10.42 -0.93 6.97
C GLU A 29 -11.24 -1.94 7.77
N GLY A 30 -11.90 -2.87 7.10
CA GLY A 30 -12.60 -3.99 7.76
C GLY A 30 -11.66 -4.87 8.57
N GLU A 31 -10.37 -4.89 8.23
CA GLU A 31 -9.33 -5.64 8.96
C GLU A 31 -8.63 -4.78 10.02
N GLY A 32 -9.07 -3.56 10.22
CA GLY A 32 -8.57 -2.68 11.28
C GLY A 32 -7.49 -1.68 10.85
N PHE A 33 -7.09 -1.68 9.58
CA PHE A 33 -6.11 -0.71 9.09
C PHE A 33 -6.76 0.66 8.89
N THR A 34 -5.98 1.71 9.01
CA THR A 34 -6.38 3.06 8.63
C THR A 34 -5.87 3.31 7.22
N CYS A 35 -6.75 3.61 6.28
CA CYS A 35 -6.39 3.76 4.88
C CYS A 35 -6.50 5.20 4.41
N HIS A 36 -5.42 5.71 3.86
CA HIS A 36 -5.41 6.96 3.10
C HIS A 36 -5.43 6.59 1.63
N THR A 37 -6.24 7.28 0.83
CA THR A 37 -6.41 6.94 -0.58
C THR A 37 -5.96 8.10 -1.47
N ALA A 38 -5.32 7.77 -2.58
CA ALA A 38 -4.87 8.75 -3.55
C ALA A 38 -5.08 8.23 -4.96
N THR A 39 -5.62 9.07 -5.83
CA THR A 39 -5.86 8.73 -7.23
C THR A 39 -4.71 9.16 -8.14
N SER A 40 -3.65 9.72 -7.58
CA SER A 40 -2.48 10.17 -8.34
C SER A 40 -1.24 10.14 -7.46
N VAL A 41 -0.08 10.18 -8.11
CA VAL A 41 1.21 10.28 -7.39
C VAL A 41 1.28 11.57 -6.58
N LYS A 42 0.78 12.67 -7.14
CA LYS A 42 0.78 13.95 -6.46
C LYS A 42 0.00 13.90 -5.15
N LEU A 43 -1.21 13.32 -5.17
CA LEU A 43 -2.01 13.14 -3.96
C LEU A 43 -1.34 12.18 -2.97
N ALA A 44 -0.71 11.14 -3.48
CA ALA A 44 0.01 10.18 -2.63
C ALA A 44 1.13 10.88 -1.86
N LEU A 45 1.92 11.70 -2.53
CA LEU A 45 2.99 12.47 -1.89
C LEU A 45 2.45 13.46 -0.86
N HIS A 46 1.30 14.06 -1.14
CA HIS A 46 0.62 14.95 -0.21
C HIS A 46 0.24 14.21 1.07
N HIS A 47 -0.35 13.03 0.95
CA HIS A 47 -0.70 12.20 2.11
C HIS A 47 0.53 11.82 2.92
N LEU A 48 1.62 11.46 2.26
CA LEU A 48 2.86 11.09 2.96
C LEU A 48 3.44 12.26 3.76
N THR A 49 3.30 13.45 3.25
CA THR A 49 3.74 14.66 3.97
C THR A 49 2.86 14.92 5.19
N ARG A 50 1.56 14.74 5.05
CA ARG A 50 0.60 15.02 6.12
C ARG A 50 0.52 13.90 7.16
N HIS A 51 0.85 12.68 6.78
CA HIS A 51 0.71 11.50 7.64
C HIS A 51 2.03 10.73 7.69
N PRO A 52 2.99 11.20 8.50
CA PRO A 52 4.30 10.56 8.58
C PRO A 52 4.26 9.15 9.17
N ASP A 53 3.15 8.76 9.78
CA ASP A 53 2.98 7.42 10.36
C ASP A 53 2.51 6.36 9.36
N ILE A 54 2.33 6.72 8.09
CA ILE A 54 2.04 5.72 7.07
C ILE A 54 3.15 4.68 7.03
N ALA A 55 2.77 3.41 7.19
CA ALA A 55 3.70 2.30 7.36
C ALA A 55 3.89 1.48 6.08
N LEU A 56 3.04 1.64 5.09
CA LEU A 56 3.09 0.88 3.84
C LEU A 56 2.36 1.63 2.74
N VAL A 57 2.90 1.56 1.53
CA VAL A 57 2.23 2.06 0.32
C VAL A 57 1.84 0.87 -0.55
N ILE A 58 0.58 0.83 -0.99
CA ILE A 58 0.11 -0.12 -2.00
C ILE A 58 -0.28 0.71 -3.21
N THR A 59 0.43 0.56 -4.32
CA THR A 59 0.22 1.41 -5.49
C THR A 59 -0.01 0.59 -6.75
N ASP A 60 -0.93 1.07 -7.60
CA ASP A 60 -1.02 0.60 -8.98
C ASP A 60 0.25 1.02 -9.73
N LEU A 61 0.64 0.24 -10.70
CA LEU A 61 1.81 0.51 -11.53
C LEU A 61 1.50 1.53 -12.62
N ARG A 62 0.37 1.38 -13.31
CA ARG A 62 0.01 2.20 -14.47
C ARG A 62 -1.04 3.24 -14.10
N MET A 63 -0.65 4.49 -14.11
CA MET A 63 -1.56 5.61 -13.84
C MET A 63 -1.27 6.74 -14.82
N PRO A 64 -2.26 7.59 -15.13
CA PRO A 64 -2.02 8.78 -15.94
C PRO A 64 -1.01 9.72 -15.29
N GLU A 65 -0.32 10.50 -16.07
CA GLU A 65 0.66 11.52 -15.67
C GLU A 65 1.93 10.91 -15.08
N GLU A 66 1.88 10.34 -13.89
CA GLU A 66 3.02 9.66 -13.28
C GLU A 66 2.65 8.22 -12.91
N SER A 67 3.55 7.30 -13.15
CA SER A 67 3.36 5.87 -12.83
C SER A 67 3.66 5.59 -11.36
N GLY A 68 3.18 4.43 -10.89
CA GLY A 68 3.55 3.94 -9.56
C GLY A 68 5.05 3.76 -9.41
N MET A 69 5.74 3.41 -10.49
CA MET A 69 7.19 3.29 -10.46
C MET A 69 7.87 4.63 -10.17
N SER A 70 7.34 5.72 -10.73
CA SER A 70 7.82 7.07 -10.43
C SER A 70 7.65 7.40 -8.94
N LEU A 71 6.50 7.05 -8.37
CA LEU A 71 6.26 7.23 -6.95
C LEU A 71 7.31 6.48 -6.12
N ILE A 72 7.59 5.23 -6.46
CA ILE A 72 8.56 4.42 -5.73
C ILE A 72 9.95 5.03 -5.79
N ARG A 73 10.37 5.50 -6.96
CA ARG A 73 11.67 6.18 -7.10
C ARG A 73 11.77 7.41 -6.20
N ARG A 74 10.71 8.21 -6.16
CA ARG A 74 10.67 9.39 -5.29
C ARG A 74 10.78 9.02 -3.82
N LEU A 75 10.13 7.93 -3.41
CA LEU A 75 10.21 7.45 -2.04
C LEU A 75 11.63 7.02 -1.69
N ARG A 76 12.29 6.28 -2.58
CA ARG A 76 13.64 5.77 -2.33
C ARG A 76 14.70 6.88 -2.26
N GLU A 77 14.44 8.01 -2.90
CA GLU A 77 15.31 9.18 -2.88
C GLU A 77 15.09 10.08 -1.67
N HIS A 78 13.98 9.91 -0.96
CA HIS A 78 13.64 10.75 0.19
C HIS A 78 14.23 10.16 1.48
N THR A 79 14.97 10.96 2.23
CA THR A 79 15.70 10.48 3.41
C THR A 79 14.81 9.79 4.46
N SER A 80 13.63 10.33 4.73
CA SER A 80 12.75 9.80 5.77
C SER A 80 11.86 8.64 5.28
N ARG A 81 11.82 8.37 3.97
CA ARG A 81 10.94 7.37 3.37
C ARG A 81 11.66 6.37 2.48
N ALA A 82 13.00 6.39 2.53
CA ALA A 82 13.81 5.53 1.67
C ALA A 82 13.56 4.04 1.91
N HIS A 83 13.10 3.68 3.09
CA HIS A 83 12.85 2.28 3.47
C HIS A 83 11.37 1.94 3.65
N LEU A 84 10.48 2.85 3.28
CA LEU A 84 9.04 2.61 3.39
C LEU A 84 8.66 1.42 2.51
N PRO A 85 8.04 0.37 3.07
CA PRO A 85 7.63 -0.79 2.27
C PRO A 85 6.60 -0.40 1.22
N VAL A 86 6.75 -0.97 0.02
CA VAL A 86 5.83 -0.74 -1.09
C VAL A 86 5.41 -2.08 -1.67
N ILE A 87 4.10 -2.22 -1.86
CA ILE A 87 3.49 -3.32 -2.62
C ILE A 87 2.94 -2.72 -3.90
N VAL A 88 3.20 -3.38 -5.02
CA VAL A 88 2.70 -2.98 -6.33
C VAL A 88 1.53 -3.87 -6.74
N MET A 89 0.48 -3.25 -7.28
CA MET A 89 -0.63 -3.94 -7.93
C MET A 89 -0.57 -3.65 -9.42
N SER A 90 -0.81 -4.65 -10.26
CA SER A 90 -0.80 -4.40 -11.70
C SER A 90 -1.63 -5.41 -12.46
N GLY A 91 -2.37 -4.94 -13.47
CA GLY A 91 -3.01 -5.80 -14.44
C GLY A 91 -2.01 -6.35 -15.45
N HIS A 92 -0.89 -5.66 -15.60
CA HIS A 92 0.18 -6.07 -16.51
C HIS A 92 1.51 -5.47 -16.04
N ALA A 93 2.49 -6.32 -15.83
CA ALA A 93 3.86 -5.91 -15.53
C ALA A 93 4.80 -6.70 -16.43
N ASP A 94 5.65 -6.01 -17.16
CA ASP A 94 6.63 -6.66 -18.04
C ASP A 94 7.94 -6.94 -17.30
N MET A 95 8.90 -7.54 -18.02
CA MET A 95 10.20 -7.91 -17.43
C MET A 95 10.99 -6.69 -16.96
N GLU A 96 10.87 -5.58 -17.66
CA GLU A 96 11.55 -4.34 -17.29
C GLU A 96 10.96 -3.78 -15.99
N ASP A 97 9.63 -3.81 -15.86
CA ASP A 97 8.97 -3.39 -14.63
C ASP A 97 9.42 -4.24 -13.43
N VAL A 98 9.47 -5.55 -13.61
CA VAL A 98 9.90 -6.48 -12.55
C VAL A 98 11.35 -6.20 -12.16
N SER A 99 12.21 -5.96 -13.14
CA SER A 99 13.62 -5.62 -12.89
C SER A 99 13.74 -4.33 -12.07
N ASP A 100 12.96 -3.31 -12.41
CA ASP A 100 12.95 -2.06 -11.67
C ASP A 100 12.42 -2.25 -10.24
N MET A 101 11.38 -3.06 -10.07
CA MET A 101 10.83 -3.36 -8.76
C MET A 101 11.86 -4.03 -7.85
N LEU A 102 12.63 -4.96 -8.38
CA LEU A 102 13.69 -5.62 -7.63
C LEU A 102 14.78 -4.62 -7.22
N ARG A 103 15.17 -3.76 -8.13
CA ARG A 103 16.19 -2.74 -7.87
C ARG A 103 15.74 -1.73 -6.81
N LEU A 104 14.45 -1.39 -6.82
CA LEU A 104 13.87 -0.43 -5.90
C LEU A 104 13.35 -1.08 -4.61
N GLN A 105 13.60 -2.37 -4.45
CA GLN A 105 13.24 -3.13 -3.24
C GLN A 105 11.74 -3.09 -2.93
N VAL A 106 10.92 -3.28 -3.97
CA VAL A 106 9.48 -3.45 -3.80
C VAL A 106 9.26 -4.76 -3.03
N LEU A 107 8.37 -4.72 -2.06
CA LEU A 107 8.12 -5.85 -1.17
C LEU A 107 7.45 -7.01 -1.90
N ASP A 108 6.43 -6.71 -2.71
CA ASP A 108 5.68 -7.74 -3.42
C ASP A 108 4.93 -7.13 -4.61
N LEU A 109 4.52 -8.00 -5.53
CA LEU A 109 3.71 -7.64 -6.69
C LEU A 109 2.47 -8.53 -6.71
N PHE A 110 1.29 -7.89 -6.72
CA PHE A 110 0.02 -8.58 -6.85
C PHE A 110 -0.59 -8.30 -8.21
N ARG A 111 -0.99 -9.35 -8.92
CA ARG A 111 -1.69 -9.20 -10.18
C ARG A 111 -3.16 -8.88 -9.94
N LYS A 112 -3.71 -7.99 -10.75
CA LYS A 112 -5.15 -7.72 -10.75
C LYS A 112 -5.87 -8.78 -11.60
N PRO A 113 -7.05 -9.26 -11.19
CA PRO A 113 -7.74 -8.95 -9.95
C PRO A 113 -7.04 -9.53 -8.72
N ILE A 114 -7.02 -8.77 -7.63
CA ILE A 114 -6.25 -9.14 -6.45
C ILE A 114 -7.02 -10.21 -5.66
N TYR A 115 -6.32 -11.28 -5.29
CA TYR A 115 -6.86 -12.26 -4.36
C TYR A 115 -6.73 -11.71 -2.94
N HIS A 116 -7.86 -11.37 -2.35
CA HIS A 116 -7.90 -10.73 -1.02
C HIS A 116 -7.17 -11.54 0.05
N VAL A 117 -7.34 -12.87 0.04
CA VAL A 117 -6.70 -13.75 1.02
C VAL A 117 -5.18 -13.61 0.98
N ARG A 118 -4.58 -13.60 -0.21
CA ARG A 118 -3.13 -13.45 -0.34
C ARG A 118 -2.63 -12.10 0.13
N LEU A 119 -3.37 -11.04 -0.21
CA LEU A 119 -3.01 -9.70 0.24
C LEU A 119 -3.07 -9.61 1.76
N LEU A 120 -4.15 -10.12 2.36
CA LEU A 120 -4.30 -10.10 3.81
C LEU A 120 -3.24 -10.92 4.52
N GLU A 121 -2.86 -12.07 3.96
CA GLU A 121 -1.76 -12.88 4.50
C GLU A 121 -0.44 -12.09 4.50
N THR A 122 -0.15 -11.42 3.40
CA THR A 122 1.07 -10.59 3.30
C THR A 122 1.06 -9.47 4.33
N LEU A 123 -0.08 -8.80 4.50
CA LEU A 123 -0.22 -7.73 5.47
C LEU A 123 -0.13 -8.25 6.91
N ASP A 124 -0.72 -9.40 7.19
CA ASP A 124 -0.67 -10.01 8.52
C ASP A 124 0.75 -10.48 8.87
N ASN A 125 1.53 -10.90 7.88
CA ASN A 125 2.93 -11.25 8.09
C ASN A 125 3.79 -10.01 8.33
N LEU A 126 3.51 -8.94 7.62
CA LEU A 126 4.25 -7.68 7.74
C LEU A 126 3.87 -6.95 9.03
N PHE A 127 2.60 -6.94 9.36
CA PHE A 127 2.03 -6.29 10.53
C PHE A 127 1.17 -7.28 11.31
N PRO A 128 1.77 -8.10 12.19
CA PRO A 128 1.01 -9.07 12.94
C PRO A 128 -0.12 -8.43 13.73
N LYS A 129 -1.26 -9.11 13.76
CA LYS A 129 -2.40 -8.62 14.53
C LYS A 129 -2.02 -8.47 15.98
N PRO A 130 -2.46 -7.38 16.66
CA PRO A 130 -2.23 -7.25 18.08
C PRO A 130 -2.81 -8.47 18.79
N LYS A 131 -2.03 -9.10 19.66
CA LYS A 131 -2.54 -10.22 20.45
C LYS A 131 -3.57 -9.67 21.42
N VAL A 132 -4.80 -10.16 21.27
CA VAL A 132 -5.77 -9.96 22.34
C VAL A 132 -5.25 -10.76 23.50
N GLN A 133 -4.92 -10.09 24.58
CA GLN A 133 -4.61 -10.81 25.79
C GLN A 133 -5.90 -11.47 26.25
N GLY A 134 -6.01 -12.75 25.99
CA GLY A 134 -7.10 -13.53 26.47
C GLY A 134 -7.11 -13.46 27.98
N GLY A 135 -8.15 -12.91 28.48
CA GLY A 135 -8.37 -12.93 29.90
C GLY A 135 -8.67 -14.31 30.35
#